data_d8fd542789b843070b408b7c9ab85f02
#
_entry.id   d8fd542789b843070b408b7c9ab85f02
#
_cell.length_a   1.000
_cell.length_b   1.000
_cell.length_c   1.000
_cell.angle_alpha   90.00
_cell.angle_beta   90.00
_cell.angle_gamma   90.00
#
_symmetry.space_group_name_H-M   'P 1'
#
loop_
_entity.id
_entity.type
_entity.pdbx_description
1 polymer ?
#
loop_
_entity_poly.entity_id
_entity_poly.type
_entity_poly.pdbx_seq_one_letter_code
_entity_poly.pdbx_strand_id
1 'polypeptide(L)'
;LTVPKGRIVGLLGPNGSGKSTLIKLANGLLTPTQGTILVDGKEPGIETKKIVSYLPERTYLTEWMTVQDMLDLFNDFYADFNIAKARDMLARLNIQTKARIKTMSKGTKEKVQLILVMSREAQLYLLDEPIGGVDPAARDYILNTIIANYNENATVLISTHLISDVEQILDDVIFINQGSVVLTSSVDDIREKQDKSVDALFREVFRCCLLYTSPSPRDMRR
;
A
#
# COMPACT_ATOMS: atom_id res chain seq x y z
N LEU A 1 -16.40 3.15 7.06
CA LEU A 1 -15.54 3.50 5.94
C LEU A 1 -15.83 2.58 4.76
N THR A 2 -16.00 3.15 3.56
CA THR A 2 -16.18 2.40 2.31
C THR A 2 -15.10 2.83 1.33
N VAL A 3 -14.46 1.87 0.68
CA VAL A 3 -13.49 2.10 -0.39
C VAL A 3 -14.16 1.70 -1.70
N PRO A 4 -14.31 2.60 -2.68
CA PRO A 4 -15.00 2.32 -3.94
C PRO A 4 -14.19 1.39 -4.83
N LYS A 5 -14.87 0.65 -5.72
CA LYS A 5 -14.22 -0.20 -6.74
C LYS A 5 -13.63 0.64 -7.86
N GLY A 6 -12.55 0.15 -8.48
CA GLY A 6 -11.93 0.76 -9.67
C GLY A 6 -11.25 2.10 -9.39
N ARG A 7 -10.74 2.30 -8.19
CA ARG A 7 -10.11 3.54 -7.77
C ARG A 7 -8.74 3.29 -7.13
N ILE A 8 -7.84 4.24 -7.29
CA ILE A 8 -6.58 4.30 -6.54
C ILE A 8 -6.81 5.21 -5.34
N VAL A 9 -6.81 4.64 -4.15
CA VAL A 9 -7.18 5.32 -2.90
C VAL A 9 -5.96 5.44 -1.99
N GLY A 10 -5.64 6.66 -1.58
CA GLY A 10 -4.60 6.95 -0.61
C GLY A 10 -5.11 6.85 0.83
N LEU A 11 -4.57 5.92 1.63
CA LEU A 11 -4.77 5.86 3.07
C LEU A 11 -3.63 6.64 3.74
N LEU A 12 -3.88 7.89 4.06
CA LEU A 12 -2.89 8.89 4.45
C LEU A 12 -2.97 9.21 5.94
N GLY A 13 -1.83 9.32 6.59
CA GLY A 13 -1.78 9.65 8.02
C GLY A 13 -0.36 9.59 8.57
N PRO A 14 -0.10 10.21 9.72
CA PRO A 14 1.21 10.14 10.37
C PRO A 14 1.56 8.70 10.79
N ASN A 15 2.82 8.48 11.14
CA ASN A 15 3.24 7.19 11.70
C ASN A 15 2.46 6.90 12.99
N GLY A 16 2.02 5.63 13.14
CA GLY A 16 1.19 5.21 14.27
C GLY A 16 -0.29 5.57 14.17
N SER A 17 -0.77 6.18 13.08
CA SER A 17 -2.19 6.53 12.91
C SER A 17 -3.14 5.35 12.73
N GLY A 18 -2.63 4.14 12.47
CA GLY A 18 -3.44 2.93 12.30
C GLY A 18 -3.55 2.40 10.85
N LYS A 19 -2.85 3.00 9.86
CA LYS A 19 -2.87 2.60 8.44
C LYS A 19 -2.58 1.10 8.25
N SER A 20 -1.40 0.66 8.69
CA SER A 20 -1.00 -0.75 8.57
C SER A 20 -1.91 -1.70 9.36
N THR A 21 -2.49 -1.24 10.47
CA THR A 21 -3.48 -2.02 11.23
C THR A 21 -4.74 -2.25 10.41
N LEU A 22 -5.27 -1.21 9.77
CA LEU A 22 -6.46 -1.32 8.90
C LEU A 22 -6.18 -2.27 7.72
N ILE A 23 -5.03 -2.12 7.05
CA ILE A 23 -4.64 -3.02 5.95
C ILE A 23 -4.52 -4.47 6.42
N LYS A 24 -3.90 -4.73 7.58
CA LYS A 24 -3.78 -6.07 8.15
C LYS A 24 -5.13 -6.68 8.53
N LEU A 25 -6.05 -5.87 9.05
CA LEU A 25 -7.43 -6.29 9.32
C LEU A 25 -8.14 -6.67 8.00
N ALA A 26 -8.05 -5.82 6.95
CA ALA A 26 -8.65 -6.09 5.64
C ALA A 26 -8.07 -7.35 4.97
N ASN A 27 -6.79 -7.67 5.23
CA ASN A 27 -6.14 -8.89 4.73
C ASN A 27 -6.34 -10.12 5.64
N GLY A 28 -7.07 -10.00 6.75
CA GLY A 28 -7.32 -11.09 7.70
C GLY A 28 -6.08 -11.55 8.48
N LEU A 29 -5.07 -10.69 8.61
CA LEU A 29 -3.88 -10.92 9.44
C LEU A 29 -4.10 -10.52 10.90
N LEU A 30 -5.13 -9.72 11.15
CA LEU A 30 -5.62 -9.33 12.47
C LEU A 30 -7.13 -9.54 12.51
N THR A 31 -7.65 -9.81 13.71
CA THR A 31 -9.10 -9.91 13.97
C THR A 31 -9.58 -8.63 14.65
N PRO A 32 -10.67 -7.99 14.19
CA PRO A 32 -11.19 -6.80 14.85
C PRO A 32 -11.73 -7.17 16.24
N THR A 33 -11.47 -6.33 17.24
CA THR A 33 -12.03 -6.48 18.60
C THR A 33 -13.52 -6.18 18.61
N GLN A 34 -13.96 -5.23 17.78
CA GLN A 34 -15.35 -4.83 17.59
C GLN A 34 -15.59 -4.41 16.14
N GLY A 35 -16.85 -4.49 15.70
CA GLY A 35 -17.22 -4.16 14.33
C GLY A 35 -16.87 -5.26 13.33
N THR A 36 -17.11 -4.98 12.06
CA THR A 36 -16.89 -5.91 10.95
C THR A 36 -16.11 -5.23 9.82
N ILE A 37 -15.29 -6.02 9.13
CA ILE A 37 -14.64 -5.61 7.89
C ILE A 37 -15.13 -6.57 6.81
N LEU A 38 -15.48 -6.02 5.65
CA LEU A 38 -15.90 -6.79 4.50
C LEU A 38 -15.04 -6.41 3.29
N VAL A 39 -14.60 -7.41 2.55
CA VAL A 39 -13.94 -7.27 1.25
C VAL A 39 -14.84 -7.94 0.21
N ASP A 40 -15.37 -7.15 -0.71
CA ASP A 40 -16.37 -7.59 -1.68
C ASP A 40 -17.57 -8.32 -1.01
N GLY A 41 -18.07 -7.75 0.10
CA GLY A 41 -19.22 -8.27 0.87
C GLY A 41 -18.93 -9.48 1.74
N LYS A 42 -17.67 -9.96 1.81
CA LYS A 42 -17.25 -11.14 2.60
C LYS A 42 -16.27 -10.73 3.69
N GLU A 43 -16.33 -11.40 4.83
CA GLU A 43 -15.30 -11.26 5.86
C GLU A 43 -13.93 -11.75 5.37
N PRO A 44 -12.83 -11.12 5.82
CA PRO A 44 -11.48 -11.54 5.47
C PRO A 44 -11.22 -13.00 5.79
N GLY A 45 -10.88 -13.79 4.77
CA GLY A 45 -10.68 -15.24 4.88
C GLY A 45 -10.15 -15.86 3.59
N ILE A 46 -10.35 -17.16 3.40
CA ILE A 46 -9.82 -17.91 2.25
C ILE A 46 -10.35 -17.31 0.94
N GLU A 47 -11.64 -16.97 0.85
CA GLU A 47 -12.25 -16.46 -0.37
C GLU A 47 -11.73 -15.05 -0.72
N THR A 48 -11.54 -14.18 0.28
CA THR A 48 -11.00 -12.84 0.03
C THR A 48 -9.53 -12.86 -0.34
N LYS A 49 -8.74 -13.83 0.16
CA LYS A 49 -7.32 -13.98 -0.23
C LYS A 49 -7.13 -14.36 -1.70
N LYS A 50 -8.13 -14.93 -2.35
CA LYS A 50 -8.10 -15.22 -3.79
C LYS A 50 -8.14 -13.94 -4.64
N ILE A 51 -8.77 -12.87 -4.12
CA ILE A 51 -8.99 -11.61 -4.85
C ILE A 51 -8.17 -10.44 -4.30
N VAL A 52 -7.44 -10.62 -3.20
CA VAL A 52 -6.60 -9.60 -2.58
C VAL A 52 -5.13 -9.88 -2.86
N SER A 53 -4.41 -8.89 -3.35
CA SER A 53 -2.96 -8.89 -3.45
C SER A 53 -2.38 -7.92 -2.43
N TYR A 54 -1.46 -8.38 -1.58
CA TYR A 54 -0.95 -7.62 -0.45
C TYR A 54 0.55 -7.42 -0.51
N LEU A 55 0.98 -6.16 -0.43
CA LEU A 55 2.36 -5.75 -0.27
C LEU A 55 2.56 -5.22 1.16
N PRO A 56 3.22 -5.95 2.06
CA PRO A 56 3.54 -5.45 3.39
C PRO A 56 4.73 -4.48 3.36
N GLU A 57 4.80 -3.60 4.36
CA GLU A 57 5.92 -2.66 4.57
C GLU A 57 7.29 -3.37 4.65
N ARG A 58 7.31 -4.58 5.23
CA ARG A 58 8.54 -5.36 5.37
C ARG A 58 8.57 -6.50 4.37
N THR A 59 9.75 -6.80 3.83
CA THR A 59 9.91 -7.94 2.93
C THR A 59 9.61 -9.26 3.64
N TYR A 60 8.86 -10.12 2.95
CA TYR A 60 8.56 -11.50 3.35
C TYR A 60 9.33 -12.52 2.50
N LEU A 61 10.19 -12.06 1.59
CA LEU A 61 10.90 -12.95 0.68
C LEU A 61 11.85 -13.88 1.45
N THR A 62 11.75 -15.17 1.15
CA THR A 62 12.55 -16.20 1.80
C THR A 62 13.97 -16.20 1.26
N GLU A 63 14.95 -15.92 2.11
CA GLU A 63 16.34 -15.64 1.72
C GLU A 63 17.06 -16.81 1.02
N TRP A 64 16.74 -18.05 1.34
CA TRP A 64 17.37 -19.22 0.72
C TRP A 64 16.82 -19.55 -0.68
N MET A 65 15.67 -19.01 -1.04
CA MET A 65 15.03 -19.19 -2.34
C MET A 65 15.68 -18.34 -3.43
N THR A 66 15.56 -18.80 -4.68
CA THR A 66 15.83 -18.00 -5.87
C THR A 66 14.57 -17.19 -6.26
N VAL A 67 14.71 -16.23 -7.17
CA VAL A 67 13.55 -15.54 -7.76
C VAL A 67 12.65 -16.52 -8.50
N GLN A 68 13.23 -17.54 -9.18
CA GLN A 68 12.41 -18.56 -9.85
C GLN A 68 11.57 -19.35 -8.84
N ASP A 69 12.16 -19.76 -7.72
CA ASP A 69 11.41 -20.48 -6.68
C ASP A 69 10.25 -19.65 -6.14
N MET A 70 10.43 -18.32 -6.02
CA MET A 70 9.36 -17.39 -5.63
C MET A 70 8.27 -17.27 -6.70
N LEU A 71 8.64 -17.24 -8.00
CA LEU A 71 7.66 -17.24 -9.09
C LEU A 71 6.83 -18.51 -9.10
N ASP A 72 7.49 -19.67 -8.94
CA ASP A 72 6.83 -20.97 -8.92
C ASP A 72 5.90 -21.09 -7.71
N LEU A 73 6.36 -20.63 -6.52
CA LEU A 73 5.54 -20.57 -5.31
C LEU A 73 4.27 -19.71 -5.52
N PHE A 74 4.40 -18.53 -6.11
CA PHE A 74 3.24 -17.67 -6.37
C PHE A 74 2.28 -18.29 -7.40
N ASN A 75 2.83 -18.92 -8.43
CA ASN A 75 2.05 -19.59 -9.45
C ASN A 75 1.27 -20.80 -8.90
N ASP A 76 1.83 -21.51 -7.92
CA ASP A 76 1.18 -22.64 -7.26
C ASP A 76 0.07 -22.21 -6.28
N PHE A 77 0.28 -21.09 -5.57
CA PHE A 77 -0.66 -20.62 -4.56
C PHE A 77 -1.78 -19.72 -5.11
N TYR A 78 -1.54 -18.98 -6.20
CA TYR A 78 -2.45 -17.99 -6.73
C TYR A 78 -2.83 -18.29 -8.18
N ALA A 79 -4.06 -18.75 -8.39
CA ALA A 79 -4.57 -19.05 -9.72
C ALA A 79 -4.63 -17.83 -10.67
N ASP A 80 -4.62 -16.61 -10.10
CA ASP A 80 -4.62 -15.34 -10.78
C ASP A 80 -3.20 -14.76 -10.99
N PHE A 81 -2.15 -15.53 -10.71
CA PHE A 81 -0.77 -15.09 -10.89
C PHE A 81 -0.33 -15.19 -12.35
N ASN A 82 0.07 -14.06 -12.93
CA ASN A 82 0.57 -13.99 -14.31
C ASN A 82 2.10 -14.08 -14.35
N ILE A 83 2.61 -15.30 -14.43
CA ILE A 83 4.06 -15.57 -14.45
C ILE A 83 4.79 -14.94 -15.65
N ALA A 84 4.11 -14.79 -16.80
CA ALA A 84 4.69 -14.15 -17.99
C ALA A 84 4.91 -12.66 -17.74
N LYS A 85 3.94 -11.99 -17.14
CA LYS A 85 4.03 -10.59 -16.69
C LYS A 85 5.16 -10.40 -15.68
N ALA A 86 5.26 -11.26 -14.68
CA ALA A 86 6.34 -11.21 -13.69
C ALA A 86 7.72 -11.32 -14.34
N ARG A 87 7.90 -12.27 -15.27
CA ARG A 87 9.16 -12.45 -16.00
C ARG A 87 9.53 -11.24 -16.87
N ASP A 88 8.58 -10.64 -17.57
CA ASP A 88 8.79 -9.42 -18.34
C ASP A 88 9.28 -8.26 -17.46
N MET A 89 8.61 -8.04 -16.32
CA MET A 89 8.99 -7.01 -15.37
C MET A 89 10.40 -7.24 -14.78
N LEU A 90 10.74 -8.49 -14.44
CA LEU A 90 12.08 -8.84 -13.97
C LEU A 90 13.15 -8.60 -15.04
N ALA A 91 12.86 -8.96 -16.30
CA ALA A 91 13.77 -8.76 -17.42
C ALA A 91 14.06 -7.27 -17.67
N ARG A 92 13.05 -6.41 -17.60
CA ARG A 92 13.21 -4.94 -17.72
C ARG A 92 14.12 -4.35 -16.64
N LEU A 93 14.22 -4.98 -15.48
CA LEU A 93 15.11 -4.58 -14.39
C LEU A 93 16.46 -5.31 -14.38
N ASN A 94 16.72 -6.16 -15.36
CA ASN A 94 17.89 -7.03 -15.39
C ASN A 94 18.04 -7.92 -14.14
N ILE A 95 16.92 -8.33 -13.54
CA ILE A 95 16.90 -9.24 -12.40
C ILE A 95 16.83 -10.68 -12.91
N GLN A 96 17.89 -11.44 -12.65
CA GLN A 96 17.98 -12.83 -13.10
C GLN A 96 17.11 -13.74 -12.22
N THR A 97 16.31 -14.61 -12.82
CA THR A 97 15.46 -15.54 -12.08
C THR A 97 16.24 -16.57 -11.26
N LYS A 98 17.47 -16.89 -11.66
CA LYS A 98 18.38 -17.82 -10.92
C LYS A 98 19.06 -17.14 -9.74
N ALA A 99 18.97 -15.82 -9.58
CA ALA A 99 19.60 -15.12 -8.46
C ALA A 99 18.92 -15.47 -7.14
N ARG A 100 19.72 -15.67 -6.09
CA ARG A 100 19.23 -15.97 -4.73
C ARG A 100 18.81 -14.67 -4.05
N ILE A 101 17.67 -14.70 -3.37
CA ILE A 101 17.13 -13.54 -2.61
C ILE A 101 18.14 -13.03 -1.59
N LYS A 102 18.86 -13.93 -0.90
CA LYS A 102 19.89 -13.55 0.09
C LYS A 102 20.97 -12.62 -0.45
N THR A 103 21.33 -12.77 -1.73
CA THR A 103 22.45 -12.00 -2.35
C THR A 103 22.00 -10.63 -2.89
N MET A 104 20.72 -10.32 -2.83
CA MET A 104 20.16 -9.08 -3.36
C MET A 104 20.26 -7.92 -2.37
N SER A 105 20.44 -6.71 -2.91
CA SER A 105 20.30 -5.49 -2.12
C SER A 105 18.87 -5.34 -1.60
N LYS A 106 18.65 -4.54 -0.55
CA LYS A 106 17.33 -4.24 -0.01
C LYS A 106 16.39 -3.74 -1.12
N GLY A 107 16.80 -2.74 -1.89
CA GLY A 107 15.99 -2.18 -2.98
C GLY A 107 15.66 -3.19 -4.09
N THR A 108 16.56 -4.14 -4.38
CA THR A 108 16.26 -5.22 -5.34
C THR A 108 15.22 -6.19 -4.78
N LYS A 109 15.31 -6.55 -3.51
CA LYS A 109 14.28 -7.38 -2.82
C LYS A 109 12.91 -6.70 -2.86
N GLU A 110 12.84 -5.40 -2.58
CA GLU A 110 11.59 -4.61 -2.64
C GLU A 110 10.99 -4.62 -4.06
N LYS A 111 11.82 -4.45 -5.09
CA LYS A 111 11.38 -4.53 -6.50
C LYS A 111 10.85 -5.93 -6.85
N VAL A 112 11.52 -7.00 -6.45
CA VAL A 112 11.05 -8.38 -6.66
C VAL A 112 9.70 -8.59 -5.95
N GLN A 113 9.57 -8.15 -4.71
CA GLN A 113 8.32 -8.26 -3.95
C GLN A 113 7.17 -7.51 -4.61
N LEU A 114 7.42 -6.28 -5.08
CA LEU A 114 6.43 -5.50 -5.83
C LEU A 114 6.00 -6.23 -7.11
N ILE A 115 6.96 -6.76 -7.89
CA ILE A 115 6.68 -7.51 -9.11
C ILE A 115 5.76 -8.71 -8.82
N LEU A 116 6.04 -9.49 -7.77
CA LEU A 116 5.20 -10.62 -7.38
C LEU A 116 3.77 -10.19 -7.08
N VAL A 117 3.61 -9.11 -6.31
CA VAL A 117 2.29 -8.56 -5.94
C VAL A 117 1.54 -8.01 -7.15
N MET A 118 2.20 -7.22 -8.01
CA MET A 118 1.58 -6.59 -9.18
C MET A 118 1.38 -7.55 -10.36
N SER A 119 1.96 -8.74 -10.30
CA SER A 119 1.74 -9.81 -11.30
C SER A 119 0.53 -10.70 -10.99
N ARG A 120 -0.17 -10.48 -9.89
CA ARG A 120 -1.49 -11.02 -9.66
C ARG A 120 -2.54 -10.19 -10.39
N GLU A 121 -3.60 -10.82 -10.87
CA GLU A 121 -4.79 -10.14 -11.44
C GLU A 121 -5.87 -10.01 -10.37
N ALA A 122 -5.50 -9.38 -9.25
CA ALA A 122 -6.34 -9.21 -8.09
C ALA A 122 -7.44 -8.15 -8.31
N GLN A 123 -8.50 -8.22 -7.52
CA GLN A 123 -9.56 -7.19 -7.49
C GLN A 123 -9.27 -6.07 -6.48
N LEU A 124 -8.42 -6.36 -5.47
CA LEU A 124 -7.99 -5.40 -4.47
C LEU A 124 -6.49 -5.55 -4.22
N TYR A 125 -5.75 -4.47 -4.41
CA TYR A 125 -4.35 -4.37 -4.03
C TYR A 125 -4.25 -3.56 -2.73
N LEU A 126 -3.65 -4.15 -1.71
CA LEU A 126 -3.36 -3.52 -0.43
C LEU A 126 -1.85 -3.27 -0.35
N LEU A 127 -1.42 -2.04 -0.51
CA LEU A 127 -0.01 -1.66 -0.56
C LEU A 127 0.36 -0.85 0.68
N ASP A 128 1.13 -1.47 1.59
CA ASP A 128 1.51 -0.86 2.88
C ASP A 128 2.89 -0.23 2.77
N GLU A 129 2.96 1.11 2.73
CA GLU A 129 4.16 1.94 2.58
C GLU A 129 5.05 1.51 1.38
N PRO A 130 4.51 1.36 0.16
CA PRO A 130 5.25 0.79 -0.99
C PRO A 130 6.48 1.59 -1.40
N ILE A 131 6.55 2.88 -1.05
CA ILE A 131 7.67 3.79 -1.34
C ILE A 131 8.44 4.20 -0.07
N GLY A 132 8.10 3.62 1.08
CA GLY A 132 8.72 3.94 2.36
C GLY A 132 10.19 3.49 2.42
N GLY A 133 11.10 4.41 2.74
CA GLY A 133 12.53 4.09 2.87
C GLY A 133 13.26 3.77 1.55
N VAL A 134 12.66 4.08 0.41
CA VAL A 134 13.22 3.91 -0.93
C VAL A 134 13.80 5.23 -1.42
N ASP A 135 14.87 5.18 -2.21
CA ASP A 135 15.43 6.37 -2.83
C ASP A 135 14.47 7.00 -3.86
N PRO A 136 14.56 8.33 -4.13
CA PRO A 136 13.61 9.03 -5.00
C PRO A 136 13.48 8.43 -6.41
N ALA A 137 14.58 8.01 -7.04
CA ALA A 137 14.52 7.44 -8.39
C ALA A 137 13.80 6.08 -8.41
N ALA A 138 13.94 5.29 -7.33
CA ALA A 138 13.23 4.03 -7.20
C ALA A 138 11.74 4.22 -6.87
N ARG A 139 11.33 5.34 -6.23
CA ARG A 139 9.91 5.68 -5.99
C ARG A 139 9.14 5.83 -7.29
N ASP A 140 9.68 6.61 -8.24
CA ASP A 140 9.06 6.80 -9.55
C ASP A 140 8.86 5.47 -10.27
N TYR A 141 9.86 4.59 -10.20
CA TYR A 141 9.73 3.24 -10.75
C TYR A 141 8.58 2.44 -10.10
N ILE A 142 8.48 2.48 -8.76
CA ILE A 142 7.44 1.77 -8.02
C ILE A 142 6.06 2.28 -8.41
N LEU A 143 5.86 3.61 -8.41
CA LEU A 143 4.58 4.24 -8.76
C LEU A 143 4.17 3.94 -10.20
N ASN A 144 5.09 4.09 -11.14
CA ASN A 144 4.85 3.73 -12.54
C ASN A 144 4.54 2.24 -12.70
N THR A 145 5.19 1.37 -11.93
CA THR A 145 4.90 -0.07 -11.93
C THR A 145 3.49 -0.35 -11.43
N ILE A 146 3.04 0.32 -10.37
CA ILE A 146 1.68 0.19 -9.85
C ILE A 146 0.66 0.62 -10.92
N ILE A 147 0.81 1.83 -11.49
CA ILE A 147 -0.12 2.38 -12.49
C ILE A 147 -0.18 1.49 -13.75
N ALA A 148 0.97 1.07 -14.26
CA ALA A 148 1.03 0.31 -15.51
C ALA A 148 0.58 -1.15 -15.39
N ASN A 149 0.47 -1.67 -14.19
CA ASN A 149 0.30 -3.10 -13.97
C ASN A 149 -0.91 -3.50 -13.11
N TYR A 150 -1.66 -2.57 -12.54
CA TYR A 150 -2.91 -2.95 -11.88
C TYR A 150 -4.03 -3.19 -12.91
N ASN A 151 -5.01 -3.98 -12.53
CA ASN A 151 -6.21 -4.16 -13.33
C ASN A 151 -7.10 -2.92 -13.17
N GLU A 152 -7.49 -2.27 -14.28
CA GLU A 152 -8.31 -1.04 -14.28
C GLU A 152 -9.65 -1.19 -13.53
N ASN A 153 -10.17 -2.42 -13.43
CA ASN A 153 -11.38 -2.71 -12.64
C ASN A 153 -11.08 -3.00 -11.15
N ALA A 154 -9.81 -3.08 -10.78
CA ALA A 154 -9.41 -3.35 -9.41
C ALA A 154 -9.30 -2.06 -8.59
N THR A 155 -9.42 -2.18 -7.30
CA THR A 155 -9.14 -1.11 -6.35
C THR A 155 -7.71 -1.24 -5.85
N VAL A 156 -7.00 -0.13 -5.75
CA VAL A 156 -5.67 -0.05 -5.14
C VAL A 156 -5.75 0.82 -3.89
N LEU A 157 -5.46 0.28 -2.72
CA LEU A 157 -5.34 1.03 -1.47
C LEU A 157 -3.86 1.16 -1.11
N ILE A 158 -3.34 2.38 -1.14
CA ILE A 158 -1.95 2.70 -0.85
C ILE A 158 -1.87 3.41 0.50
N SER A 159 -1.24 2.79 1.50
CA SER A 159 -0.90 3.50 2.73
C SER A 159 0.44 4.20 2.58
N THR A 160 0.51 5.47 2.97
CA THR A 160 1.78 6.20 3.02
C THR A 160 1.69 7.45 3.89
N HIS A 161 2.85 7.93 4.31
CA HIS A 161 3.05 9.26 4.88
C HIS A 161 3.76 10.22 3.89
N LEU A 162 4.20 9.71 2.73
CA LEU A 162 4.88 10.48 1.66
C LEU A 162 3.87 10.94 0.61
N ILE A 163 3.03 11.91 0.98
CA ILE A 163 1.84 12.30 0.22
C ILE A 163 2.19 12.94 -1.11
N SER A 164 3.17 13.86 -1.11
CA SER A 164 3.62 14.57 -2.31
C SER A 164 4.06 13.63 -3.44
N ASP A 165 4.57 12.46 -3.10
CA ASP A 165 5.07 11.51 -4.09
C ASP A 165 3.92 10.71 -4.74
N VAL A 166 2.83 10.45 -4.01
CA VAL A 166 1.71 9.62 -4.49
C VAL A 166 0.51 10.42 -4.98
N GLU A 167 0.38 11.69 -4.61
CA GLU A 167 -0.80 12.51 -4.87
C GLU A 167 -1.25 12.52 -6.34
N GLN A 168 -0.29 12.46 -7.27
CA GLN A 168 -0.56 12.53 -8.71
C GLN A 168 -1.25 11.27 -9.27
N ILE A 169 -1.20 10.16 -8.54
CA ILE A 169 -1.77 8.87 -8.98
C ILE A 169 -3.06 8.52 -8.23
N LEU A 170 -3.46 9.30 -7.24
CA LEU A 170 -4.63 9.02 -6.42
C LEU A 170 -5.90 9.61 -7.02
N ASP A 171 -6.98 8.82 -6.99
CA ASP A 171 -8.34 9.28 -7.27
C ASP A 171 -9.01 9.82 -6.00
N ASP A 172 -8.88 9.08 -4.90
CA ASP A 172 -9.50 9.40 -3.61
C ASP A 172 -8.48 9.32 -2.48
N VAL A 173 -8.78 10.02 -1.39
CA VAL A 173 -7.96 10.01 -0.17
C VAL A 173 -8.80 9.76 1.07
N ILE A 174 -8.21 9.05 2.01
CA ILE A 174 -8.72 8.80 3.35
C ILE A 174 -7.66 9.24 4.34
N PHE A 175 -7.95 10.28 5.12
CA PHE A 175 -7.06 10.70 6.20
C PHE A 175 -7.41 9.96 7.47
N ILE A 176 -6.41 9.31 8.09
CA ILE A 176 -6.58 8.55 9.32
C ILE A 176 -5.65 9.11 10.42
N ASN A 177 -6.19 9.29 11.60
CA ASN A 177 -5.46 9.72 12.80
C ASN A 177 -5.93 8.94 14.02
N GLN A 178 -5.00 8.37 14.78
CA GLN A 178 -5.29 7.62 16.02
C GLN A 178 -6.42 6.58 15.86
N GLY A 179 -6.42 5.86 14.74
CA GLY A 179 -7.41 4.84 14.43
C GLY A 179 -8.77 5.37 13.93
N SER A 180 -8.95 6.69 13.83
CA SER A 180 -10.19 7.31 13.37
C SER A 180 -10.02 7.93 11.99
N VAL A 181 -11.07 7.81 11.14
CA VAL A 181 -11.12 8.52 9.86
C VAL A 181 -11.43 9.99 10.12
N VAL A 182 -10.55 10.86 9.67
CA VAL A 182 -10.66 12.33 9.84
C VAL A 182 -11.32 12.97 8.62
N LEU A 183 -10.98 12.46 7.42
CA LEU A 183 -11.49 13.00 6.16
C LEU A 183 -11.53 11.89 5.11
N THR A 184 -12.53 11.94 4.25
CA THR A 184 -12.59 11.18 2.99
C THR A 184 -13.02 12.13 1.90
N SER A 185 -12.28 12.22 0.79
CA SER A 185 -12.58 13.10 -0.35
C SER A 185 -11.97 12.55 -1.62
N SER A 186 -12.51 12.94 -2.78
CA SER A 186 -11.78 12.79 -4.03
C SER A 186 -10.67 13.84 -4.14
N VAL A 187 -9.62 13.49 -4.88
CA VAL A 187 -8.50 14.44 -5.13
C VAL A 187 -8.98 15.63 -5.93
N ASP A 188 -9.89 15.42 -6.88
CA ASP A 188 -10.48 16.49 -7.69
C ASP A 188 -11.29 17.46 -6.83
N ASP A 189 -12.11 16.95 -5.89
CA ASP A 189 -12.86 17.80 -4.96
C ASP A 189 -11.94 18.66 -4.08
N ILE A 190 -10.79 18.16 -3.68
CA ILE A 190 -9.81 18.91 -2.90
C ILE A 190 -9.22 20.03 -3.77
N ARG A 191 -8.87 19.75 -5.02
CA ARG A 191 -8.31 20.72 -5.96
C ARG A 191 -9.33 21.79 -6.36
N GLU A 192 -10.55 21.38 -6.73
CA GLU A 192 -11.55 22.30 -7.24
C GLU A 192 -12.24 23.14 -6.15
N LYS A 193 -12.58 22.53 -5.00
CA LYS A 193 -13.35 23.21 -3.95
C LYS A 193 -12.48 23.94 -2.93
N GLN A 194 -11.23 23.51 -2.74
CA GLN A 194 -10.36 24.07 -1.72
C GLN A 194 -9.12 24.77 -2.28
N ASP A 195 -8.88 24.67 -3.61
CA ASP A 195 -7.71 25.23 -4.29
C ASP A 195 -6.39 24.81 -3.60
N LYS A 196 -6.31 23.53 -3.19
CA LYS A 196 -5.18 22.97 -2.46
C LYS A 196 -4.71 21.65 -3.06
N SER A 197 -3.43 21.35 -2.88
CA SER A 197 -2.94 19.98 -3.06
C SER A 197 -3.35 19.10 -1.88
N VAL A 198 -3.34 17.77 -2.08
CA VAL A 198 -3.61 16.82 -0.99
C VAL A 198 -2.59 16.98 0.13
N ASP A 199 -1.31 17.18 -0.20
CA ASP A 199 -0.25 17.42 0.79
C ASP A 199 -0.49 18.72 1.60
N ALA A 200 -0.92 19.80 0.95
CA ALA A 200 -1.24 21.05 1.64
C ALA A 200 -2.42 20.88 2.61
N LEU A 201 -3.50 20.22 2.16
CA LEU A 201 -4.65 19.94 3.01
C LEU A 201 -4.28 19.02 4.19
N PHE A 202 -3.48 17.98 3.93
CA PHE A 202 -2.99 17.08 4.97
C PHE A 202 -2.21 17.84 6.05
N ARG A 203 -1.29 18.69 5.66
CA ARG A 203 -0.51 19.51 6.61
C ARG A 203 -1.40 20.44 7.45
N GLU A 204 -2.45 21.00 6.86
CA GLU A 204 -3.40 21.83 7.59
C GLU A 204 -4.18 21.01 8.63
N VAL A 205 -4.80 19.91 8.20
CA VAL A 205 -5.59 19.03 9.08
C VAL A 205 -4.76 18.52 10.25
N PHE A 206 -3.52 18.06 9.99
CA PHE A 206 -2.69 17.48 11.04
C PHE A 206 -1.89 18.50 11.87
N ARG A 207 -1.66 19.74 11.38
CA ARG A 207 -1.13 20.83 12.22
C ARG A 207 -2.12 21.25 13.29
N CYS A 208 -3.39 21.34 12.97
CA CYS A 208 -4.43 21.64 13.96
C CYS A 208 -4.49 20.56 15.04
N CYS A 209 -4.29 19.27 14.69
CA CYS A 209 -4.28 18.18 15.67
C CYS A 209 -3.10 18.24 16.64
N LEU A 210 -1.95 18.75 16.24
CA LEU A 210 -0.76 18.90 17.11
C LEU A 210 -0.92 20.01 18.14
N LEU A 211 -1.77 21.01 17.91
CA LEU A 211 -2.03 22.10 18.86
C LEU A 211 -2.96 21.70 20.00
N TYR A 212 -3.66 20.56 19.88
CA TYR A 212 -4.57 20.03 20.92
C TYR A 212 -3.96 18.90 21.76
N THR A 213 -2.70 18.54 21.58
CA THR A 213 -2.01 17.66 22.53
C THR A 213 -1.67 18.47 23.76
N SER A 214 -2.39 18.22 24.86
CA SER A 214 -2.11 18.77 26.20
C SER A 214 -0.62 18.63 26.51
N PRO A 215 0.03 19.64 27.13
CA PRO A 215 1.41 19.53 27.53
C PRO A 215 1.58 18.32 28.43
N SER A 216 2.61 17.52 28.16
CA SER A 216 2.96 16.36 28.98
C SER A 216 3.12 16.79 30.45
N PRO A 217 2.74 15.96 31.44
CA PRO A 217 2.99 16.26 32.85
C PRO A 217 4.44 16.57 33.18
N ARG A 218 5.38 16.29 32.28
CA ARG A 218 6.81 16.64 32.43
C ARG A 218 7.12 18.10 32.08
N ASP A 219 6.29 18.74 31.25
CA ASP A 219 6.48 20.13 30.80
C ASP A 219 5.90 21.15 31.80
N MET A 220 5.13 20.68 32.81
CA MET A 220 4.57 21.51 33.89
C MET A 220 5.47 21.62 35.14
N ARG A 221 6.70 21.11 35.05
CA ARG A 221 7.69 21.24 36.13
C ARG A 221 8.90 22.09 35.69
N ARG A 222 8.65 23.35 35.43
CA ARG A 222 9.65 24.42 35.47
C ARG A 222 9.04 25.70 36.04
#